data_fe5e94c6c833ae4fad7d3102af016a74
#
_entry.id   fe5e94c6c833ae4fad7d3102af016a74
#
_cell.length_a   1.000
_cell.length_b   1.000
_cell.length_c   1.000
_cell.angle_alpha   90.00
_cell.angle_beta   90.00
_cell.angle_gamma   90.00
#
_symmetry.space_group_name_H-M   'P 1'
#
loop_
_entity.id
_entity.type
_entity.pdbx_description
1 polymer ?
#
loop_
_entity_poly.entity_id
_entity_poly.type
_entity_poly.pdbx_seq_one_letter_code
_entity_poly.pdbx_strand_id
1 'polypeptide(L)'
;MKNSQLFFLRWLGWVFLLGTILTGSGFAGVASSDSIENRLRAILSEQAESIDLTSALLLISQDWNPSLNEVPLRTELARITESVRKRLSPSSSAKETVEALREVIHREGGYQYTDQVDARGIPLNPDELFLHGMLKSKRGYCMNLSLLYLIVGDRLNLPLHGVGLPNHFFVRYETENARINIEATESGVTFPDSFYENRFGVKFDPGTSFFTQNLNKRQTLGAYLSNVGMVHYRNSRLEKAIF
;
A
#
# COMPACT_ATOMS: atom_id res chain seq x y z
N MET A 1 15.31 -0.44 -23.51
CA MET A 1 14.10 -1.25 -23.51
C MET A 1 14.40 -2.75 -23.67
N LYS A 2 15.30 -3.32 -22.91
CA LYS A 2 15.60 -4.78 -22.93
C LYS A 2 16.26 -5.11 -21.60
N ASN A 3 15.50 -5.37 -20.53
CA ASN A 3 15.97 -6.13 -19.35
C ASN A 3 14.90 -6.29 -18.26
N SER A 4 13.67 -5.80 -18.42
CA SER A 4 12.61 -5.96 -17.41
C SER A 4 11.87 -7.31 -17.44
N GLN A 5 12.13 -8.16 -18.43
CA GLN A 5 11.39 -9.41 -18.65
C GLN A 5 11.90 -10.61 -17.83
N LEU A 6 13.10 -10.56 -17.27
CA LEU A 6 13.73 -11.74 -16.64
C LEU A 6 13.51 -11.87 -15.12
N PHE A 7 12.99 -10.86 -14.45
CA PHE A 7 12.83 -10.86 -12.99
C PHE A 7 11.54 -11.53 -12.47
N PHE A 8 10.55 -11.76 -13.34
CA PHE A 8 9.21 -12.20 -12.92
C PHE A 8 9.05 -13.73 -12.74
N LEU A 9 9.99 -14.55 -13.19
CA LEU A 9 9.82 -16.03 -13.22
C LEU A 9 10.32 -16.79 -11.98
N ARG A 10 10.88 -16.13 -10.95
CA ARG A 10 11.48 -16.83 -9.78
C ARG A 10 10.65 -16.82 -8.49
N TRP A 11 9.40 -16.35 -8.52
CA TRP A 11 8.54 -16.21 -7.31
C TRP A 11 7.44 -17.25 -7.16
N LEU A 12 7.42 -18.30 -7.99
CA LEU A 12 6.49 -19.43 -7.85
C LEU A 12 7.10 -20.50 -6.94
N GLY A 13 6.79 -20.45 -5.69
CA GLY A 13 7.10 -21.53 -4.77
C GLY A 13 6.90 -21.13 -3.31
N TRP A 14 6.02 -21.86 -2.65
CA TRP A 14 5.83 -21.95 -1.21
C TRP A 14 4.70 -21.12 -0.59
N VAL A 15 3.52 -21.59 -0.78
CA VAL A 15 2.46 -21.53 0.23
C VAL A 15 1.88 -22.94 0.35
N PHE A 16 2.31 -23.68 1.34
CA PHE A 16 1.55 -24.72 2.08
C PHE A 16 2.53 -25.42 3.02
N LEU A 17 2.46 -25.14 4.31
CA LEU A 17 2.88 -26.08 5.34
C LEU A 17 1.93 -25.95 6.55
N LEU A 18 1.24 -27.05 6.76
CA LEU A 18 0.31 -27.32 7.85
C LEU A 18 0.98 -27.13 9.22
N GLY A 19 0.22 -26.48 10.12
CA GLY A 19 0.55 -26.39 11.53
C GLY A 19 0.52 -27.72 12.24
N THR A 20 1.58 -28.01 12.97
CA THR A 20 1.55 -28.93 14.10
C THR A 20 1.44 -28.12 15.39
N ILE A 21 0.38 -28.39 16.13
CA ILE A 21 0.15 -27.84 17.46
C ILE A 21 1.21 -28.39 18.41
N LEU A 22 2.10 -27.52 18.88
CA LEU A 22 2.92 -27.79 20.08
C LEU A 22 2.31 -26.99 21.22
N THR A 23 1.67 -27.74 22.12
CA THR A 23 1.29 -27.23 23.44
C THR A 23 2.54 -27.01 24.28
N GLY A 24 2.98 -25.79 24.41
CA GLY A 24 4.08 -25.35 25.26
C GLY A 24 3.57 -24.31 26.23
N SER A 25 3.69 -24.67 27.52
CA SER A 25 3.32 -23.95 28.71
C SER A 25 3.71 -22.46 28.74
N GLY A 26 2.74 -21.68 29.16
CA GLY A 26 2.68 -20.29 29.60
C GLY A 26 3.95 -19.48 29.81
N PHE A 27 4.12 -18.51 28.96
CA PHE A 27 4.57 -17.19 29.37
C PHE A 27 3.40 -16.22 29.07
N ALA A 28 2.56 -16.05 30.09
CA ALA A 28 1.64 -14.92 30.14
C ALA A 28 2.48 -13.65 30.38
N GLY A 29 3.13 -13.16 29.32
CA GLY A 29 3.54 -11.78 29.26
C GLY A 29 2.26 -10.97 29.28
N VAL A 30 2.06 -10.15 30.32
CA VAL A 30 1.01 -9.12 30.35
C VAL A 30 1.28 -8.21 29.15
N ALA A 31 0.57 -8.47 28.05
CA ALA A 31 0.57 -7.56 26.92
C ALA A 31 0.00 -6.25 27.47
N SER A 32 0.83 -5.21 27.59
CA SER A 32 0.34 -3.89 27.96
C SER A 32 -0.72 -3.51 26.92
N SER A 33 -1.85 -2.96 27.37
CA SER A 33 -2.95 -2.52 26.50
C SER A 33 -2.51 -1.50 25.44
N ASP A 34 -1.30 -1.03 25.52
CA ASP A 34 -0.66 0.01 24.71
C ASP A 34 0.33 -0.51 23.66
N SER A 35 0.45 -1.84 23.48
CA SER A 35 1.35 -2.36 22.46
C SER A 35 0.87 -1.93 21.05
N ILE A 36 1.83 -1.69 20.14
CA ILE A 36 1.52 -1.35 18.73
C ILE A 36 0.61 -2.43 18.12
N GLU A 37 0.84 -3.69 18.47
CA GLU A 37 0.02 -4.82 18.06
C GLU A 37 -1.44 -4.65 18.49
N ASN A 38 -1.71 -4.37 19.76
CA ASN A 38 -3.07 -4.18 20.26
C ASN A 38 -3.76 -2.98 19.58
N ARG A 39 -3.02 -1.90 19.34
CA ARG A 39 -3.53 -0.73 18.63
C ARG A 39 -3.87 -1.05 17.17
N LEU A 40 -3.04 -1.84 16.46
CA LEU A 40 -3.33 -2.31 15.11
C LEU A 40 -4.54 -3.23 15.08
N ARG A 41 -4.65 -4.16 16.02
CA ARG A 41 -5.84 -5.04 16.15
C ARG A 41 -7.11 -4.22 16.39
N ALA A 42 -7.04 -3.20 17.22
CA ALA A 42 -8.17 -2.30 17.46
C ALA A 42 -8.60 -1.59 16.17
N ILE A 43 -7.65 -1.00 15.42
CA ILE A 43 -7.93 -0.36 14.10
C ILE A 43 -8.55 -1.36 13.13
N LEU A 44 -8.00 -2.57 13.03
CA LEU A 44 -8.53 -3.60 12.13
C LEU A 44 -9.90 -4.13 12.54
N SER A 45 -10.33 -3.93 13.79
CA SER A 45 -11.68 -4.28 14.26
C SER A 45 -12.75 -3.21 14.01
N GLU A 46 -12.35 -1.97 13.66
CA GLU A 46 -13.26 -0.89 13.28
C GLU A 46 -14.06 -1.25 12.02
N GLN A 47 -15.14 -0.52 11.74
CA GLN A 47 -15.78 -0.60 10.42
C GLN A 47 -14.80 -0.16 9.35
N ALA A 48 -14.81 -0.85 8.21
CA ALA A 48 -13.78 -0.64 7.17
C ALA A 48 -13.70 0.81 6.69
N GLU A 49 -14.83 1.48 6.59
CA GLU A 49 -14.96 2.88 6.14
C GLU A 49 -14.43 3.87 7.18
N SER A 50 -14.48 3.52 8.47
CA SER A 50 -14.01 4.38 9.58
C SER A 50 -12.50 4.34 9.79
N ILE A 51 -11.81 3.36 9.21
CA ILE A 51 -10.36 3.21 9.38
C ILE A 51 -9.62 4.46 8.88
N ASP A 52 -8.84 5.09 9.77
CA ASP A 52 -7.88 6.13 9.38
C ASP A 52 -6.59 5.48 8.83
N LEU A 53 -6.50 5.42 7.50
CA LEU A 53 -5.33 4.86 6.82
C LEU A 53 -4.03 5.56 7.22
N THR A 54 -4.06 6.88 7.44
CA THR A 54 -2.85 7.63 7.84
C THR A 54 -2.34 7.15 9.19
N SER A 55 -3.20 7.08 10.18
CA SER A 55 -2.83 6.67 11.54
C SER A 55 -2.39 5.21 11.59
N ALA A 56 -3.07 4.32 10.84
CA ALA A 56 -2.67 2.92 10.72
C ALA A 56 -1.26 2.77 10.14
N LEU A 57 -0.96 3.46 9.02
CA LEU A 57 0.32 3.36 8.34
C LEU A 57 1.46 4.03 9.12
N LEU A 58 1.19 5.10 9.87
CA LEU A 58 2.18 5.70 10.77
C LEU A 58 2.47 4.79 11.95
N LEU A 59 1.46 4.12 12.50
CA LEU A 59 1.64 3.14 13.57
C LEU A 59 2.51 1.95 13.11
N ILE A 60 2.29 1.43 11.90
CA ILE A 60 3.12 0.39 11.29
C ILE A 60 4.56 0.92 11.06
N SER A 61 4.70 2.17 10.62
CA SER A 61 6.00 2.82 10.48
C SER A 61 6.71 2.97 11.82
N GLN A 62 5.99 3.23 12.90
CA GLN A 62 6.52 3.34 14.25
C GLN A 62 6.96 1.97 14.80
N ASP A 63 6.28 0.87 14.44
CA ASP A 63 6.74 -0.47 14.79
C ASP A 63 8.10 -0.81 14.17
N TRP A 64 8.33 -0.35 12.94
CA TRP A 64 9.61 -0.50 12.26
C TRP A 64 10.69 0.43 12.83
N ASN A 65 10.34 1.68 13.08
CA ASN A 65 11.22 2.74 13.62
C ASN A 65 10.59 3.36 14.88
N PRO A 66 10.89 2.82 16.09
CA PRO A 66 10.29 3.31 17.33
C PRO A 66 10.60 4.77 17.68
N SER A 67 11.66 5.37 17.11
CA SER A 67 12.01 6.77 17.30
C SER A 67 11.35 7.73 16.30
N LEU A 68 10.38 7.24 15.52
CA LEU A 68 9.73 8.01 14.46
C LEU A 68 9.04 9.27 15.00
N ASN A 69 9.40 10.43 14.43
CA ASN A 69 8.63 11.66 14.61
C ASN A 69 7.56 11.76 13.50
N GLU A 70 6.31 11.66 13.89
CA GLU A 70 5.18 11.71 12.93
C GLU A 70 4.85 13.12 12.44
N VAL A 71 5.25 14.17 13.17
CA VAL A 71 4.84 15.56 12.86
C VAL A 71 5.23 15.98 11.45
N PRO A 72 6.50 15.82 11.00
CA PRO A 72 6.88 16.15 9.63
C PRO A 72 6.11 15.35 8.57
N LEU A 73 5.81 14.08 8.86
CA LEU A 73 5.10 13.19 7.93
C LEU A 73 3.64 13.61 7.75
N ARG A 74 2.97 13.91 8.85
CA ARG A 74 1.59 14.44 8.83
C ARG A 74 1.52 15.80 8.13
N THR A 75 2.52 16.64 8.32
CA THR A 75 2.65 17.94 7.64
C THR A 75 2.81 17.76 6.13
N GLU A 76 3.67 16.85 5.69
CA GLU A 76 3.86 16.57 4.26
C GLU A 76 2.60 16.00 3.62
N LEU A 77 1.92 15.05 4.29
CA LEU A 77 0.63 14.53 3.82
C LEU A 77 -0.45 15.63 3.73
N ALA A 78 -0.49 16.53 4.69
CA ALA A 78 -1.40 17.67 4.66
C ALA A 78 -1.09 18.61 3.48
N ARG A 79 0.19 18.90 3.24
CA ARG A 79 0.66 19.70 2.11
C ARG A 79 0.25 19.10 0.77
N ILE A 80 0.47 17.80 0.57
CA ILE A 80 0.08 17.07 -0.65
C ILE A 80 -1.45 17.16 -0.82
N THR A 81 -2.20 16.84 0.22
CA THR A 81 -3.67 16.87 0.19
C THR A 81 -4.19 18.25 -0.19
N GLU A 82 -3.65 19.31 0.42
CA GLU A 82 -4.06 20.68 0.13
C GLU A 82 -3.68 21.11 -1.29
N SER A 83 -2.53 20.68 -1.79
CA SER A 83 -2.12 20.95 -3.17
C SER A 83 -3.05 20.30 -4.20
N VAL A 84 -3.54 19.08 -3.93
CA VAL A 84 -4.58 18.43 -4.76
C VAL A 84 -5.91 19.19 -4.63
N ARG A 85 -6.35 19.49 -3.40
CA ARG A 85 -7.62 20.21 -3.16
C ARG A 85 -7.70 21.50 -3.95
N LYS A 86 -6.63 22.30 -4.00
CA LYS A 86 -6.57 23.57 -4.75
C LYS A 86 -6.75 23.42 -6.26
N ARG A 87 -6.55 22.23 -6.79
CA ARG A 87 -6.72 21.93 -8.23
C ARG A 87 -8.09 21.38 -8.57
N LEU A 88 -8.86 21.03 -7.56
CA LEU A 88 -10.17 20.45 -7.73
C LEU A 88 -11.25 21.50 -7.52
N SER A 89 -12.33 21.38 -8.30
CA SER A 89 -13.58 22.08 -8.11
C SER A 89 -14.73 21.07 -7.96
N PRO A 90 -15.90 21.48 -7.48
CA PRO A 90 -17.07 20.60 -7.41
C PRO A 90 -17.51 20.02 -8.77
N SER A 91 -17.09 20.65 -9.87
CA SER A 91 -17.36 20.21 -11.24
C SER A 91 -16.21 19.44 -11.90
N SER A 92 -15.14 19.19 -11.18
CA SER A 92 -14.00 18.42 -11.73
C SER A 92 -14.43 17.02 -12.16
N SER A 93 -14.12 16.67 -13.39
CA SER A 93 -14.34 15.32 -13.92
C SER A 93 -13.41 14.29 -13.28
N ALA A 94 -13.72 13.02 -13.44
CA ALA A 94 -12.86 11.92 -13.00
C ALA A 94 -11.42 12.05 -13.56
N LYS A 95 -11.31 12.42 -14.85
CA LYS A 95 -10.02 12.59 -15.53
C LYS A 95 -9.21 13.75 -14.93
N GLU A 96 -9.85 14.89 -14.69
CA GLU A 96 -9.20 16.06 -14.07
C GLU A 96 -8.77 15.75 -12.64
N THR A 97 -9.59 14.99 -11.89
CA THR A 97 -9.25 14.55 -10.54
C THR A 97 -8.01 13.66 -10.53
N VAL A 98 -7.96 12.66 -11.43
CA VAL A 98 -6.81 11.75 -11.54
C VAL A 98 -5.56 12.50 -11.99
N GLU A 99 -5.67 13.44 -12.93
CA GLU A 99 -4.52 14.25 -13.38
C GLU A 99 -4.03 15.21 -12.27
N ALA A 100 -4.92 15.79 -11.47
CA ALA A 100 -4.53 16.61 -10.32
C ALA A 100 -3.72 15.79 -9.29
N LEU A 101 -4.14 14.56 -8.99
CA LEU A 101 -3.41 13.63 -8.13
C LEU A 101 -2.03 13.32 -8.70
N ARG A 102 -1.98 12.95 -9.97
CA ARG A 102 -0.75 12.64 -10.70
C ARG A 102 0.23 13.81 -10.69
N GLU A 103 -0.24 15.00 -11.01
CA GLU A 103 0.57 16.22 -11.06
C GLU A 103 1.21 16.49 -9.69
N VAL A 104 0.39 16.49 -8.63
CA VAL A 104 0.88 16.80 -7.28
C VAL A 104 1.80 15.71 -6.72
N ILE A 105 1.45 14.45 -6.90
CA ILE A 105 2.22 13.35 -6.30
C ILE A 105 3.53 13.11 -7.08
N HIS A 106 3.46 13.00 -8.39
CA HIS A 106 4.63 12.59 -9.17
C HIS A 106 5.44 13.78 -9.71
N ARG A 107 4.81 14.73 -10.40
CA ARG A 107 5.55 15.80 -11.06
C ARG A 107 6.08 16.83 -10.08
N GLU A 108 5.24 17.33 -9.19
CA GLU A 108 5.64 18.34 -8.20
C GLU A 108 6.25 17.70 -6.95
N GLY A 109 5.65 16.60 -6.48
CA GLY A 109 6.07 15.89 -5.27
C GLY A 109 7.33 15.05 -5.45
N GLY A 110 7.61 14.64 -6.70
CA GLY A 110 8.78 13.84 -7.03
C GLY A 110 8.70 12.39 -6.56
N TYR A 111 7.52 11.91 -6.16
CA TYR A 111 7.34 10.52 -5.74
C TYR A 111 7.46 9.59 -6.94
N GLN A 112 8.32 8.58 -6.83
CA GLN A 112 8.61 7.66 -7.93
C GLN A 112 8.87 6.23 -7.45
N TYR A 113 8.67 5.30 -8.35
CA TYR A 113 8.95 3.89 -8.10
C TYR A 113 10.46 3.64 -7.97
N THR A 114 10.82 2.67 -7.12
CA THR A 114 12.16 2.12 -7.01
C THR A 114 12.11 0.61 -7.15
N ASP A 115 13.04 0.06 -7.91
CA ASP A 115 13.30 -1.38 -8.07
C ASP A 115 14.61 -1.80 -7.38
N GLN A 116 15.15 -0.95 -6.50
CA GLN A 116 16.41 -1.15 -5.81
C GLN A 116 16.31 -2.30 -4.81
N VAL A 117 16.63 -3.50 -5.27
CA VAL A 117 16.58 -4.74 -4.50
C VAL A 117 17.91 -5.51 -4.62
N ASP A 118 18.22 -6.30 -3.61
CA ASP A 118 19.36 -7.23 -3.66
C ASP A 118 19.03 -8.45 -4.57
N ALA A 119 20.02 -9.36 -4.73
CA ALA A 119 19.86 -10.57 -5.53
C ALA A 119 18.72 -11.51 -5.06
N ARG A 120 18.23 -11.34 -3.84
CA ARG A 120 17.11 -12.10 -3.24
C ARG A 120 15.77 -11.39 -3.38
N GLY A 121 15.75 -10.18 -3.98
CA GLY A 121 14.56 -9.34 -4.08
C GLY A 121 14.22 -8.59 -2.78
N ILE A 122 15.19 -8.41 -1.88
CA ILE A 122 15.02 -7.62 -0.66
C ILE A 122 15.35 -6.18 -0.99
N PRO A 123 14.52 -5.21 -0.59
CA PRO A 123 14.82 -3.80 -0.75
C PRO A 123 16.18 -3.43 -0.16
N LEU A 124 17.01 -2.71 -0.91
CA LEU A 124 18.29 -2.19 -0.42
C LEU A 124 18.07 -1.17 0.70
N ASN A 125 16.99 -0.42 0.62
CA ASN A 125 16.53 0.45 1.69
C ASN A 125 15.13 -0.01 2.16
N PRO A 126 15.02 -0.85 3.18
CA PRO A 126 13.74 -1.36 3.65
C PRO A 126 12.80 -0.25 4.16
N ASP A 127 13.31 0.90 4.59
CA ASP A 127 12.48 2.04 5.01
C ASP A 127 11.55 2.51 3.88
N GLU A 128 11.96 2.37 2.62
CA GLU A 128 11.15 2.75 1.44
C GLU A 128 9.88 1.89 1.24
N LEU A 129 9.71 0.81 1.99
CA LEU A 129 8.47 0.04 2.07
C LEU A 129 7.46 0.64 3.06
N PHE A 130 7.93 1.51 3.95
CA PHE A 130 7.10 2.14 4.96
C PHE A 130 6.76 3.58 4.57
N LEU A 131 5.62 4.08 5.08
CA LEU A 131 5.15 5.43 4.77
C LEU A 131 6.22 6.49 5.09
N HIS A 132 6.90 6.37 6.23
CA HIS A 132 7.91 7.34 6.65
C HIS A 132 9.11 7.41 5.71
N GLY A 133 9.63 6.25 5.29
CA GLY A 133 10.78 6.19 4.41
C GLY A 133 10.44 6.68 3.00
N MET A 134 9.28 6.28 2.47
CA MET A 134 8.79 6.78 1.18
C MET A 134 8.58 8.30 1.19
N LEU A 135 7.96 8.86 2.22
CA LEU A 135 7.76 10.31 2.31
C LEU A 135 9.10 11.06 2.39
N LYS A 136 10.12 10.47 3.03
CA LYS A 136 11.46 11.07 3.16
C LYS A 136 12.29 10.97 1.87
N SER A 137 12.37 9.77 1.29
CA SER A 137 13.20 9.51 0.10
C SER A 137 12.54 9.90 -1.22
N LYS A 138 11.20 10.08 -1.23
CA LYS A 138 10.36 10.22 -2.42
C LYS A 138 10.38 8.97 -3.32
N ARG A 139 10.83 7.85 -2.78
CA ARG A 139 10.91 6.55 -3.46
C ARG A 139 10.08 5.53 -2.73
N GLY A 140 9.40 4.68 -3.50
CA GLY A 140 8.57 3.63 -2.93
C GLY A 140 8.28 2.50 -3.91
N TYR A 141 7.63 1.47 -3.40
CA TYR A 141 7.19 0.31 -4.15
C TYR A 141 5.71 0.45 -4.55
N CYS A 142 5.19 -0.46 -5.35
CA CYS A 142 3.82 -0.41 -5.85
C CYS A 142 2.79 -0.17 -4.73
N MET A 143 2.91 -0.88 -3.61
CA MET A 143 1.95 -0.81 -2.52
C MET A 143 1.97 0.56 -1.83
N ASN A 144 3.11 1.04 -1.35
CA ASN A 144 3.12 2.28 -0.57
C ASN A 144 2.97 3.55 -1.43
N LEU A 145 3.38 3.53 -2.70
CA LEU A 145 3.01 4.59 -3.65
C LEU A 145 1.49 4.65 -3.87
N SER A 146 0.86 3.49 -4.03
CA SER A 146 -0.61 3.42 -4.12
C SER A 146 -1.30 3.89 -2.84
N LEU A 147 -0.75 3.53 -1.67
CA LEU A 147 -1.27 4.00 -0.38
C LEU A 147 -1.21 5.52 -0.24
N LEU A 148 -0.23 6.20 -0.83
CA LEU A 148 -0.20 7.67 -0.85
C LEU A 148 -1.41 8.26 -1.58
N TYR A 149 -1.79 7.69 -2.73
CA TYR A 149 -3.02 8.05 -3.43
C TYR A 149 -4.26 7.82 -2.58
N LEU A 150 -4.34 6.66 -1.91
CA LEU A 150 -5.49 6.29 -1.09
C LEU A 150 -5.62 7.20 0.15
N ILE A 151 -4.50 7.58 0.80
CA ILE A 151 -4.51 8.55 1.91
C ILE A 151 -5.03 9.91 1.45
N VAL A 152 -4.54 10.41 0.31
CA VAL A 152 -4.96 11.70 -0.23
C VAL A 152 -6.43 11.64 -0.65
N GLY A 153 -6.83 10.54 -1.29
CA GLY A 153 -8.21 10.30 -1.69
C GLY A 153 -9.17 10.24 -0.50
N ASP A 154 -8.80 9.52 0.55
CA ASP A 154 -9.59 9.42 1.78
C ASP A 154 -9.83 10.80 2.43
N ARG A 155 -8.78 11.62 2.52
CA ARG A 155 -8.86 12.99 3.07
C ARG A 155 -9.68 13.96 2.22
N LEU A 156 -9.85 13.66 0.95
CA LEU A 156 -10.61 14.47 -0.01
C LEU A 156 -11.98 13.86 -0.37
N ASN A 157 -12.34 12.73 0.26
CA ASN A 157 -13.54 11.95 -0.06
C ASN A 157 -13.62 11.59 -1.55
N LEU A 158 -12.50 11.25 -2.17
CA LEU A 158 -12.43 10.79 -3.55
C LEU A 158 -12.69 9.27 -3.62
N PRO A 159 -13.40 8.77 -4.63
CA PRO A 159 -13.73 7.36 -4.78
C PRO A 159 -12.52 6.56 -5.29
N LEU A 160 -11.47 6.50 -4.49
CA LEU A 160 -10.23 5.75 -4.78
C LEU A 160 -10.21 4.43 -4.02
N HIS A 161 -9.87 3.38 -4.71
CA HIS A 161 -9.77 2.02 -4.19
C HIS A 161 -8.40 1.42 -4.50
N GLY A 162 -7.87 0.62 -3.58
CA GLY A 162 -6.75 -0.24 -3.89
C GLY A 162 -7.22 -1.46 -4.68
N VAL A 163 -6.40 -1.92 -5.61
CA VAL A 163 -6.66 -3.15 -6.37
C VAL A 163 -5.43 -4.03 -6.32
N GLY A 164 -5.61 -5.25 -5.78
CA GLY A 164 -4.56 -6.26 -5.71
C GLY A 164 -4.50 -7.11 -6.96
N LEU A 165 -3.27 -7.44 -7.38
CA LEU A 165 -2.96 -8.41 -8.44
C LEU A 165 -1.88 -9.37 -7.93
N PRO A 166 -1.63 -10.51 -8.58
CA PRO A 166 -0.46 -11.33 -8.27
C PRO A 166 0.82 -10.50 -8.35
N ASN A 167 1.50 -10.33 -7.20
CA ASN A 167 2.74 -9.55 -7.05
C ASN A 167 2.66 -8.09 -7.49
N HIS A 168 1.48 -7.50 -7.53
CA HIS A 168 1.31 -6.10 -7.89
C HIS A 168 0.12 -5.47 -7.17
N PHE A 169 0.13 -4.13 -7.10
CA PHE A 169 -0.93 -3.33 -6.50
C PHE A 169 -1.01 -1.98 -7.22
N PHE A 170 -2.22 -1.55 -7.55
CA PHE A 170 -2.48 -0.26 -8.19
C PHE A 170 -3.70 0.43 -7.58
N VAL A 171 -4.01 1.65 -8.03
CA VAL A 171 -5.15 2.44 -7.56
C VAL A 171 -6.22 2.50 -8.64
N ARG A 172 -7.48 2.45 -8.25
CA ARG A 172 -8.62 2.68 -9.12
C ARG A 172 -9.46 3.84 -8.63
N TYR A 173 -9.72 4.79 -9.49
CA TYR A 173 -10.80 5.75 -9.33
C TYR A 173 -12.06 5.12 -9.92
N GLU A 174 -13.13 4.97 -9.14
CA GLU A 174 -14.35 4.36 -9.63
C GLU A 174 -15.60 5.05 -9.08
N THR A 175 -16.50 5.41 -9.99
CA THR A 175 -17.86 5.89 -9.75
C THR A 175 -18.81 5.13 -10.66
N GLU A 176 -20.11 5.38 -10.57
CA GLU A 176 -21.10 4.80 -11.49
C GLU A 176 -20.80 5.10 -12.97
N ASN A 177 -20.17 6.26 -13.24
CA ASN A 177 -19.97 6.77 -14.60
C ASN A 177 -18.49 6.76 -15.06
N ALA A 178 -17.55 6.36 -14.22
CA ALA A 178 -16.13 6.40 -14.57
C ALA A 178 -15.35 5.30 -13.84
N ARG A 179 -14.47 4.62 -14.59
CA ARG A 179 -13.45 3.71 -14.07
C ARG A 179 -12.11 4.04 -14.69
N ILE A 180 -11.15 4.43 -13.86
CA ILE A 180 -9.80 4.81 -14.29
C ILE A 180 -8.79 4.12 -13.37
N ASN A 181 -7.96 3.26 -13.94
CA ASN A 181 -6.87 2.64 -13.19
C ASN A 181 -5.62 3.51 -13.26
N ILE A 182 -4.99 3.74 -12.13
CA ILE A 182 -3.84 4.62 -11.94
C ILE A 182 -2.64 3.74 -11.56
N GLU A 183 -1.62 3.72 -12.40
CA GLU A 183 -0.40 2.97 -12.16
C GLU A 183 0.61 3.86 -11.43
N ALA A 184 0.70 3.71 -10.11
CA ALA A 184 1.57 4.54 -9.28
C ALA A 184 3.07 4.29 -9.58
N THR A 185 3.43 3.10 -10.07
CA THR A 185 4.82 2.76 -10.43
C THR A 185 5.25 3.34 -11.76
N GLU A 186 4.30 3.73 -12.61
CA GLU A 186 4.52 4.42 -13.89
C GLU A 186 4.16 5.91 -13.81
N SER A 187 4.49 6.53 -12.67
CA SER A 187 4.25 7.96 -12.43
C SER A 187 2.79 8.38 -12.59
N GLY A 188 1.85 7.54 -12.16
CA GLY A 188 0.42 7.81 -12.19
C GLY A 188 -0.22 7.77 -13.57
N VAL A 189 0.43 7.15 -14.56
CA VAL A 189 -0.18 6.89 -15.88
C VAL A 189 -1.38 5.98 -15.72
N THR A 190 -2.39 6.18 -16.55
CA THR A 190 -3.62 5.38 -16.53
C THR A 190 -3.61 4.32 -17.61
N PHE A 191 -4.07 3.10 -17.25
CA PHE A 191 -4.17 1.97 -18.16
C PHE A 191 -5.57 1.35 -18.12
N PRO A 192 -6.06 0.77 -19.23
CA PRO A 192 -7.30 0.01 -19.22
C PRO A 192 -7.13 -1.33 -18.49
N ASP A 193 -8.24 -1.95 -18.07
CA ASP A 193 -8.24 -3.28 -17.43
C ASP A 193 -7.47 -4.31 -18.25
N SER A 194 -7.63 -4.28 -19.58
CA SER A 194 -6.94 -5.19 -20.50
C SER A 194 -5.41 -5.14 -20.44
N PHE A 195 -4.83 -4.00 -20.03
CA PHE A 195 -3.38 -3.92 -19.79
C PHE A 195 -2.96 -4.84 -18.66
N TYR A 196 -3.69 -4.81 -17.55
CA TYR A 196 -3.41 -5.64 -16.38
C TYR A 196 -3.75 -7.11 -16.64
N GLU A 197 -4.85 -7.41 -17.35
CA GLU A 197 -5.20 -8.76 -17.74
C GLU A 197 -4.08 -9.43 -18.54
N ASN A 198 -3.58 -8.72 -19.54
CA ASN A 198 -2.51 -9.24 -20.40
C ASN A 198 -1.16 -9.34 -19.66
N ARG A 199 -0.86 -8.41 -18.76
CA ARG A 199 0.43 -8.35 -18.05
C ARG A 199 0.52 -9.35 -16.91
N PHE A 200 -0.59 -9.59 -16.19
CA PHE A 200 -0.61 -10.39 -14.96
C PHE A 200 -1.41 -11.70 -15.08
N GLY A 201 -1.97 -11.98 -16.22
CA GLY A 201 -2.74 -13.22 -16.47
C GLY A 201 -4.03 -13.31 -15.63
N VAL A 202 -4.64 -12.19 -15.31
CA VAL A 202 -5.87 -12.10 -14.51
C VAL A 202 -7.08 -11.77 -15.41
N LYS A 203 -8.30 -11.90 -14.84
CA LYS A 203 -9.54 -11.42 -15.45
C LYS A 203 -10.27 -10.51 -14.48
N PHE A 204 -10.84 -9.42 -14.99
CA PHE A 204 -11.65 -8.49 -14.21
C PHE A 204 -13.11 -8.94 -14.16
N ASP A 205 -13.33 -10.19 -13.71
CA ASP A 205 -14.66 -10.76 -13.54
C ASP A 205 -15.17 -10.54 -12.11
N PRO A 206 -16.31 -9.85 -11.92
CA PRO A 206 -16.87 -9.62 -10.59
C PRO A 206 -17.14 -10.93 -9.83
N GLY A 207 -16.64 -11.03 -8.60
CA GLY A 207 -16.96 -12.13 -7.69
C GLY A 207 -16.13 -13.41 -7.85
N THR A 208 -15.21 -13.49 -8.79
CA THR A 208 -14.45 -14.73 -9.05
C THR A 208 -13.12 -14.81 -8.28
N SER A 209 -12.57 -13.70 -7.83
CA SER A 209 -11.25 -13.65 -7.18
C SER A 209 -11.14 -12.46 -6.23
N PHE A 210 -10.27 -12.58 -5.22
CA PHE A 210 -9.80 -11.44 -4.41
C PHE A 210 -9.05 -10.41 -5.28
N PHE A 211 -8.34 -10.89 -6.30
CA PHE A 211 -7.65 -10.02 -7.24
C PHE A 211 -8.65 -9.27 -8.13
N THR A 212 -8.23 -8.11 -8.62
CA THR A 212 -8.97 -7.26 -9.56
C THR A 212 -10.19 -6.51 -9.00
N GLN A 213 -10.56 -6.79 -7.74
CA GLN A 213 -11.67 -6.11 -7.07
C GLN A 213 -11.22 -4.84 -6.35
N ASN A 214 -12.15 -3.93 -6.14
CA ASN A 214 -11.96 -2.77 -5.28
C ASN A 214 -11.87 -3.23 -3.82
N LEU A 215 -10.74 -2.97 -3.20
CA LEU A 215 -10.51 -3.29 -1.81
C LEU A 215 -11.02 -2.14 -0.92
N ASN A 216 -11.69 -2.49 0.17
CA ASN A 216 -11.96 -1.55 1.25
C ASN A 216 -10.69 -1.27 2.07
N LYS A 217 -10.73 -0.30 3.00
CA LYS A 217 -9.57 0.11 3.78
C LYS A 217 -8.97 -1.04 4.62
N ARG A 218 -9.82 -1.91 5.22
CA ARG A 218 -9.36 -3.08 5.98
C ARG A 218 -8.62 -4.09 5.09
N GLN A 219 -9.18 -4.41 3.93
CA GLN A 219 -8.55 -5.31 2.96
C GLN A 219 -7.24 -4.73 2.42
N THR A 220 -7.20 -3.43 2.17
CA THR A 220 -5.99 -2.71 1.76
C THR A 220 -4.90 -2.78 2.82
N LEU A 221 -5.24 -2.54 4.10
CA LEU A 221 -4.30 -2.71 5.22
C LEU A 221 -3.84 -4.16 5.38
N GLY A 222 -4.73 -5.14 5.21
CA GLY A 222 -4.36 -6.56 5.24
C GLY A 222 -3.34 -6.92 4.16
N ALA A 223 -3.54 -6.42 2.93
CA ALA A 223 -2.57 -6.60 1.85
C ALA A 223 -1.22 -5.92 2.16
N TYR A 224 -1.23 -4.73 2.75
CA TYR A 224 -0.01 -4.04 3.17
C TYR A 224 0.71 -4.77 4.31
N LEU A 225 -0.01 -5.23 5.33
CA LEU A 225 0.56 -5.99 6.44
C LEU A 225 1.20 -7.30 5.97
N SER A 226 0.66 -7.96 4.95
CA SER A 226 1.31 -9.13 4.33
C SER A 226 2.68 -8.77 3.75
N ASN A 227 2.83 -7.61 3.11
CA ASN A 227 4.13 -7.14 2.62
C ASN A 227 5.08 -6.79 3.78
N VAL A 228 4.59 -6.13 4.82
CA VAL A 228 5.36 -5.79 6.03
C VAL A 228 5.84 -7.06 6.73
N GLY A 229 4.97 -8.05 6.90
CA GLY A 229 5.32 -9.36 7.47
C GLY A 229 6.44 -10.04 6.68
N MET A 230 6.38 -10.00 5.35
CA MET A 230 7.45 -10.55 4.51
C MET A 230 8.78 -9.79 4.70
N VAL A 231 8.75 -8.48 4.90
CA VAL A 231 9.96 -7.69 5.19
C VAL A 231 10.55 -8.09 6.54
N HIS A 232 9.74 -8.23 7.59
CA HIS A 232 10.19 -8.71 8.88
C HIS A 232 10.78 -10.11 8.80
N TYR A 233 10.10 -11.04 8.10
CA TYR A 233 10.60 -12.39 7.88
C TYR A 233 11.99 -12.40 7.23
N ARG A 234 12.17 -11.63 6.16
CA ARG A 234 13.44 -11.56 5.41
C ARG A 234 14.56 -10.88 6.20
N ASN A 235 14.23 -10.03 7.17
CA ASN A 235 15.17 -9.41 8.09
C ASN A 235 15.35 -10.20 9.40
N SER A 236 14.94 -11.47 9.43
CA SER A 236 15.05 -12.37 10.60
C SER A 236 14.33 -11.89 11.86
N ARG A 237 13.32 -11.05 11.70
CA ARG A 237 12.43 -10.57 12.78
C ARG A 237 11.17 -11.44 12.83
N LEU A 238 11.34 -12.74 13.14
CA LEU A 238 10.29 -13.75 12.97
C LEU A 238 9.04 -13.47 13.81
N GLU A 239 9.20 -13.02 15.07
CA GLU A 239 8.08 -12.67 15.93
C GLU A 239 7.19 -11.56 15.35
N LYS A 240 7.80 -10.60 14.66
CA LYS A 240 7.10 -9.52 13.96
C LYS A 240 6.46 -9.96 12.64
N ALA A 241 6.99 -11.02 12.02
CA ALA A 241 6.52 -11.49 10.72
C ALA A 241 5.21 -12.29 10.81
N ILE A 242 4.89 -12.85 11.96
CA ILE A 242 3.68 -13.67 12.18
C ILE A 242 2.50 -12.91 12.81
N PHE A 243 2.70 -11.65 13.10
CA PHE A 243 1.68 -10.71 13.56
C PHE A 243 0.79 -10.17 12.42
#